data_4dbae90230d4457f384e8143d0500dd1
#
_entry.id   4dbae90230d4457f384e8143d0500dd1
#
_cell.length_a   1.000
_cell.length_b   1.000
_cell.length_c   1.000
_cell.angle_alpha   90.00
_cell.angle_beta   90.00
_cell.angle_gamma   90.00
#
_symmetry.space_group_name_H-M   'P 1'
#
loop_
_entity.id
_entity.type
_entity.pdbx_description
1 polymer ?
#
loop_
_entity_poly.entity_id
_entity_poly.type
_entity_poly.pdbx_seq_one_letter_code
_entity_poly.pdbx_strand_id
1 'polypeptide(L)'
;MSDTTIAIRSEETKPDYAEQSGAVNLASPRLGASLLEVSDEFFGSRTRMLEDAPPVFYPDRYDDHGKWMDGWETRRRRDGGNDYCILQLGAKGVIAGFDLNTRFFTGNHPPRAKIEATLTDDIPTNTTEWFELVPESDIAPDSQNQFPVTDKRPFNYIRLNIFPDGGIARFRVWGSPMPDWIPQNSKGHHELSGTINGGRVVGYSDAHYGDPWIILTPGRGRNMGDGWETRRRR
;
A
#
# COMPACT_ATOMS: atom_id res chain seq x y z
N MET A 1 -30.00 21.22 -0.85
CA MET A 1 -30.35 19.84 -0.47
C MET A 1 -29.02 19.13 -0.25
N SER A 2 -28.67 18.78 0.99
CA SER A 2 -27.42 18.05 1.25
C SER A 2 -27.66 16.60 0.82
N ASP A 3 -27.13 16.26 -0.32
CA ASP A 3 -27.07 14.88 -0.82
C ASP A 3 -26.12 14.11 0.11
N THR A 4 -26.67 13.45 1.10
CA THR A 4 -25.89 12.62 2.03
C THR A 4 -25.69 11.27 1.35
N THR A 5 -24.80 11.21 0.37
CA THR A 5 -24.40 9.97 -0.27
C THR A 5 -23.76 9.07 0.79
N ILE A 6 -24.41 7.96 1.12
CA ILE A 6 -23.93 7.00 2.12
C ILE A 6 -22.77 6.20 1.50
N ALA A 7 -21.60 6.28 2.11
CA ALA A 7 -20.45 5.48 1.72
C ALA A 7 -20.66 4.00 2.10
N ILE A 8 -20.45 3.10 1.16
CA ILE A 8 -20.31 1.67 1.41
C ILE A 8 -18.85 1.43 1.80
N ARG A 9 -18.61 0.94 3.01
CA ARG A 9 -17.28 0.66 3.54
C ARG A 9 -16.96 -0.81 3.34
N SER A 10 -15.70 -1.11 3.03
CA SER A 10 -15.17 -2.47 3.08
C SER A 10 -14.40 -2.70 4.36
N GLU A 11 -14.19 -3.97 4.67
CA GLU A 11 -13.21 -4.40 5.66
C GLU A 11 -12.01 -5.00 4.93
N GLU A 12 -10.82 -4.77 5.44
CA GLU A 12 -9.59 -5.43 4.99
C GLU A 12 -9.10 -6.36 6.09
N THR A 13 -8.70 -7.55 5.69
CA THR A 13 -8.08 -8.52 6.60
C THR A 13 -6.58 -8.53 6.35
N LYS A 14 -5.79 -8.37 7.40
CA LYS A 14 -4.35 -8.53 7.30
C LYS A 14 -4.04 -9.99 6.98
N PRO A 15 -3.19 -10.27 5.97
CA PRO A 15 -2.85 -11.64 5.60
C PRO A 15 -2.12 -12.40 6.72
N ASP A 16 -2.35 -13.71 6.84
CA ASP A 16 -1.72 -14.55 7.85
C ASP A 16 -0.19 -14.46 7.84
N TYR A 17 0.43 -14.43 6.65
CA TYR A 17 1.88 -14.28 6.54
C TYR A 17 2.40 -12.95 7.08
N ALA A 18 1.59 -11.90 7.04
CA ALA A 18 1.91 -10.60 7.57
C ALA A 18 1.68 -10.54 9.09
N GLU A 19 0.62 -11.18 9.60
CA GLU A 19 0.36 -11.26 11.04
C GLU A 19 1.45 -12.07 11.75
N GLN A 20 1.74 -13.28 11.26
CA GLN A 20 2.73 -14.19 11.85
C GLN A 20 4.14 -13.60 11.85
N SER A 21 4.52 -12.85 10.84
CA SER A 21 5.83 -12.18 10.77
C SER A 21 5.89 -10.85 11.53
N GLY A 22 4.75 -10.32 11.99
CA GLY A 22 4.65 -8.97 12.55
C GLY A 22 4.98 -7.89 11.51
N ALA A 23 4.73 -8.18 10.24
CA ALA A 23 5.02 -7.26 9.14
C ALA A 23 4.16 -6.00 9.22
N VAL A 24 4.73 -4.90 8.75
CA VAL A 24 4.05 -3.61 8.58
C VAL A 24 3.86 -3.32 7.09
N ASN A 25 2.92 -2.43 6.75
CA ASN A 25 2.73 -2.01 5.37
C ASN A 25 3.81 -1.01 4.96
N LEU A 26 4.86 -1.48 4.27
CA LEU A 26 5.96 -0.65 3.77
C LEU A 26 5.52 0.34 2.67
N ALA A 27 4.34 0.12 2.07
CA ALA A 27 3.72 1.03 1.10
C ALA A 27 2.89 2.15 1.76
N SER A 28 2.85 2.20 3.10
CA SER A 28 2.09 3.25 3.80
C SER A 28 2.71 4.63 3.60
N PRO A 29 1.91 5.64 3.18
CA PRO A 29 2.35 7.04 3.14
C PRO A 29 2.78 7.57 4.51
N ARG A 30 2.33 6.96 5.61
CA ARG A 30 2.77 7.31 6.97
C ARG A 30 4.23 6.97 7.22
N LEU A 31 4.77 5.98 6.53
CA LEU A 31 6.19 5.65 6.57
C LEU A 31 7.01 6.46 5.57
N GLY A 32 6.37 7.27 4.72
CA GLY A 32 7.01 8.04 3.66
C GLY A 32 6.98 7.37 2.29
N ALA A 33 6.20 6.29 2.10
CA ALA A 33 6.05 5.67 0.80
C ALA A 33 5.38 6.62 -0.21
N SER A 34 5.84 6.57 -1.45
CA SER A 34 5.35 7.42 -2.53
C SER A 34 5.44 6.75 -3.90
N LEU A 35 4.52 7.12 -4.79
CA LEU A 35 4.55 6.68 -6.18
C LEU A 35 5.38 7.65 -7.02
N LEU A 36 6.46 7.15 -7.61
CA LEU A 36 7.36 7.95 -8.43
C LEU A 36 6.81 8.11 -9.85
N GLU A 37 6.30 7.01 -10.41
CA GLU A 37 5.85 6.95 -11.79
C GLU A 37 4.60 6.09 -11.93
N VAL A 38 3.71 6.46 -12.84
CA VAL A 38 2.59 5.65 -13.33
C VAL A 38 2.45 5.85 -14.84
N SER A 39 2.00 4.81 -15.53
CA SER A 39 1.74 4.86 -16.97
C SER A 39 0.50 5.70 -17.31
N ASP A 40 -0.53 5.64 -16.50
CA ASP A 40 -1.79 6.38 -16.63
C ASP A 40 -2.52 6.48 -15.27
N GLU A 41 -3.29 7.56 -15.06
CA GLU A 41 -4.12 7.74 -13.86
C GLU A 41 -5.38 8.56 -14.17
N PHE A 42 -5.91 8.41 -15.39
CA PHE A 42 -6.98 9.26 -15.89
C PHE A 42 -8.28 9.14 -15.08
N PHE A 43 -8.72 7.92 -14.75
CA PHE A 43 -9.96 7.69 -14.01
C PHE A 43 -9.79 7.74 -12.49
N GLY A 44 -8.64 7.37 -11.98
CA GLY A 44 -8.37 7.35 -10.56
C GLY A 44 -6.93 7.68 -10.21
N SER A 45 -6.74 8.69 -9.35
CA SER A 45 -5.39 9.08 -8.90
C SER A 45 -4.66 7.92 -8.23
N ARG A 46 -3.41 7.71 -8.63
CA ARG A 46 -2.48 6.73 -8.07
C ARG A 46 -2.37 6.78 -6.54
N THR A 47 -2.48 7.97 -5.95
CA THR A 47 -2.30 8.14 -4.50
C THR A 47 -3.38 7.43 -3.68
N ARG A 48 -4.58 7.23 -4.23
CA ARG A 48 -5.69 6.56 -3.54
C ARG A 48 -5.36 5.10 -3.19
N MET A 49 -4.60 4.40 -4.04
CA MET A 49 -4.29 2.98 -3.77
C MET A 49 -3.31 2.77 -2.60
N LEU A 50 -2.61 3.82 -2.14
CA LEU A 50 -1.73 3.75 -0.97
C LEU A 50 -2.40 4.20 0.33
N GLU A 51 -3.65 4.71 0.29
CA GLU A 51 -4.36 5.12 1.50
C GLU A 51 -4.42 3.98 2.52
N ASP A 52 -4.09 4.28 3.80
CA ASP A 52 -4.09 3.26 4.86
C ASP A 52 -5.49 2.76 5.20
N ALA A 53 -6.51 3.64 5.05
CA ALA A 53 -7.90 3.26 5.27
C ALA A 53 -8.39 2.24 4.23
N PRO A 54 -9.26 1.30 4.61
CA PRO A 54 -9.94 0.43 3.65
C PRO A 54 -10.68 1.22 2.58
N PRO A 55 -10.85 0.67 1.35
CA PRO A 55 -11.54 1.37 0.28
C PRO A 55 -13.01 1.59 0.59
N VAL A 56 -13.56 2.68 0.05
CA VAL A 56 -14.96 3.06 0.17
C VAL A 56 -15.60 3.21 -1.20
N PHE A 57 -16.91 2.97 -1.29
CA PHE A 57 -17.67 3.14 -2.52
C PHE A 57 -18.86 4.08 -2.29
N TYR A 58 -19.03 5.02 -3.20
CA TYR A 58 -20.15 5.94 -3.23
C TYR A 58 -21.00 5.67 -4.47
N PRO A 59 -22.21 5.07 -4.33
CA PRO A 59 -23.06 4.68 -5.48
C PRO A 59 -23.38 5.83 -6.44
N ASP A 60 -23.52 7.05 -5.94
CA ASP A 60 -23.98 8.19 -6.72
C ASP A 60 -22.89 9.25 -6.95
N ARG A 61 -21.61 8.93 -6.65
CA ARG A 61 -20.51 9.85 -6.84
C ARG A 61 -19.89 9.70 -8.22
N TYR A 62 -19.80 10.83 -8.91
CA TYR A 62 -19.15 10.99 -10.22
C TYR A 62 -18.20 12.18 -10.17
N ASP A 63 -17.20 12.18 -11.03
CA ASP A 63 -16.31 13.32 -11.30
C ASP A 63 -16.27 13.58 -12.82
N ASP A 64 -15.38 14.49 -13.26
CA ASP A 64 -15.26 14.89 -14.66
C ASP A 64 -14.82 13.73 -15.59
N HIS A 65 -14.32 12.64 -15.04
CA HIS A 65 -13.85 11.47 -15.77
C HIS A 65 -14.84 10.29 -15.73
N GLY A 66 -15.95 10.42 -14.99
CA GLY A 66 -17.00 9.40 -14.91
C GLY A 66 -17.30 8.94 -13.49
N LYS A 67 -17.55 7.64 -13.30
CA LYS A 67 -17.81 7.06 -11.99
C LYS A 67 -16.60 7.19 -11.08
N TRP A 68 -16.75 7.87 -9.95
CA TRP A 68 -15.66 7.97 -8.98
C TRP A 68 -15.40 6.64 -8.27
N MET A 69 -14.16 6.18 -8.32
CA MET A 69 -13.69 4.98 -7.64
C MET A 69 -12.58 5.31 -6.64
N ASP A 70 -12.57 4.63 -5.51
CA ASP A 70 -11.56 4.80 -4.46
C ASP A 70 -10.35 3.90 -4.70
N GLY A 71 -9.55 4.29 -5.69
CA GLY A 71 -8.35 3.58 -6.09
C GLY A 71 -7.63 4.26 -7.25
N TRP A 72 -6.53 3.66 -7.68
CA TRP A 72 -5.85 3.98 -8.92
C TRP A 72 -6.60 3.30 -10.06
N GLU A 73 -6.91 4.04 -11.14
CA GLU A 73 -7.61 3.48 -12.30
C GLU A 73 -7.10 4.11 -13.59
N THR A 74 -6.74 3.26 -14.54
CA THR A 74 -6.18 3.61 -15.85
C THR A 74 -7.24 3.56 -16.94
N ARG A 75 -6.96 4.22 -18.06
CA ARG A 75 -7.78 4.08 -19.28
C ARG A 75 -7.60 2.70 -19.89
N ARG A 76 -8.61 2.27 -20.64
CA ARG A 76 -8.51 1.03 -21.40
C ARG A 76 -7.40 1.10 -22.45
N ARG A 77 -6.43 0.19 -22.36
CA ARG A 77 -5.36 0.02 -23.32
C ARG A 77 -5.80 -0.76 -24.55
N ARG A 78 -5.32 -0.33 -25.73
CA ARG A 78 -5.60 -0.99 -27.02
C ARG A 78 -4.35 -1.20 -27.84
N ASP A 79 -3.17 -0.92 -27.29
CA ASP A 79 -1.86 -0.98 -27.94
C ASP A 79 -1.10 -2.29 -27.69
N GLY A 80 -1.71 -3.24 -26.96
CA GLY A 80 -1.11 -4.51 -26.58
C GLY A 80 -0.08 -4.42 -25.45
N GLY A 81 0.13 -3.23 -24.87
CA GLY A 81 0.98 -3.03 -23.70
C GLY A 81 0.28 -3.34 -22.38
N ASN A 82 0.91 -2.96 -21.29
CA ASN A 82 0.38 -3.04 -19.94
C ASN A 82 0.56 -1.70 -19.19
N ASP A 83 -0.25 -1.49 -18.19
CA ASP A 83 -0.06 -0.36 -17.28
C ASP A 83 0.82 -0.75 -16.09
N TYR A 84 1.48 0.24 -15.52
CA TYR A 84 2.39 0.03 -14.40
C TYR A 84 2.51 1.23 -13.48
N CYS A 85 3.01 0.99 -12.28
CA CYS A 85 3.51 2.04 -11.41
C CYS A 85 4.82 1.64 -10.74
N ILE A 86 5.62 2.64 -10.37
CA ILE A 86 6.84 2.49 -9.57
C ILE A 86 6.61 3.14 -8.23
N LEU A 87 6.71 2.34 -7.17
CA LEU A 87 6.53 2.72 -5.78
C LEU A 87 7.88 2.73 -5.06
N GLN A 88 8.21 3.85 -4.42
CA GLN A 88 9.25 3.90 -3.39
C GLN A 88 8.64 3.51 -2.05
N LEU A 89 9.21 2.50 -1.40
CA LEU A 89 8.78 2.10 -0.06
C LEU A 89 9.15 3.15 0.99
N GLY A 90 8.36 3.26 2.03
CA GLY A 90 8.63 4.17 3.15
C GLY A 90 9.85 3.77 3.99
N ALA A 91 10.24 2.50 3.91
CA ALA A 91 11.49 1.99 4.45
C ALA A 91 11.97 0.82 3.59
N LYS A 92 13.29 0.71 3.41
CA LYS A 92 13.92 -0.51 2.91
C LYS A 92 13.54 -1.68 3.84
N GLY A 93 13.19 -2.82 3.26
CA GLY A 93 12.80 -3.96 4.09
C GLY A 93 12.73 -5.28 3.35
N VAL A 94 12.64 -6.36 4.12
CA VAL A 94 12.37 -7.71 3.62
C VAL A 94 10.87 -7.89 3.48
N ILE A 95 10.41 -8.21 2.27
CA ILE A 95 9.00 -8.33 1.94
C ILE A 95 8.50 -9.71 2.32
N ALA A 96 7.40 -9.78 3.08
CA ALA A 96 6.71 -11.02 3.43
C ALA A 96 5.62 -11.37 2.40
N GLY A 97 5.07 -10.36 1.72
CA GLY A 97 4.08 -10.54 0.67
C GLY A 97 3.36 -9.26 0.29
N PHE A 98 2.47 -9.39 -0.68
CA PHE A 98 1.66 -8.31 -1.23
C PHE A 98 0.18 -8.60 -1.08
N ASP A 99 -0.60 -7.53 -0.90
CA ASP A 99 -2.07 -7.57 -1.01
C ASP A 99 -2.48 -6.56 -2.08
N LEU A 100 -2.98 -7.08 -3.20
CA LEU A 100 -3.51 -6.31 -4.31
C LEU A 100 -5.04 -6.35 -4.24
N ASN A 101 -5.61 -5.30 -3.67
CA ASN A 101 -7.02 -5.20 -3.37
C ASN A 101 -7.76 -4.54 -4.54
N THR A 102 -8.71 -5.26 -5.11
CA THR A 102 -9.59 -4.81 -6.20
C THR A 102 -11.02 -4.53 -5.71
N ARG A 103 -11.22 -4.32 -4.42
CA ARG A 103 -12.53 -4.11 -3.82
C ARG A 103 -13.30 -3.00 -4.54
N PHE A 104 -14.55 -3.26 -4.89
CA PHE A 104 -15.46 -2.42 -5.69
C PHE A 104 -15.10 -2.31 -7.19
N PHE A 105 -13.95 -2.80 -7.65
CA PHE A 105 -13.62 -2.91 -9.06
C PHE A 105 -14.12 -4.25 -9.61
N THR A 106 -15.40 -4.33 -9.93
CA THR A 106 -16.07 -5.58 -10.34
C THR A 106 -15.88 -5.90 -11.82
N GLY A 107 -15.89 -4.90 -12.70
CA GLY A 107 -15.77 -5.06 -14.14
C GLY A 107 -14.57 -4.35 -14.77
N ASN A 108 -13.90 -3.53 -14.00
CA ASN A 108 -12.78 -2.67 -14.39
C ASN A 108 -11.49 -2.98 -13.61
N HIS A 109 -11.41 -4.14 -12.91
CA HIS A 109 -10.16 -4.65 -12.34
C HIS A 109 -9.24 -5.18 -13.46
N PRO A 110 -7.91 -5.18 -13.25
CA PRO A 110 -7.00 -5.84 -14.18
C PRO A 110 -7.14 -7.36 -14.06
N PRO A 111 -7.26 -8.10 -15.19
CA PRO A 111 -7.29 -9.56 -15.15
C PRO A 111 -6.06 -10.22 -14.55
N ARG A 112 -4.88 -9.60 -14.70
CA ARG A 112 -3.60 -10.16 -14.23
C ARG A 112 -2.68 -9.05 -13.73
N ALA A 113 -1.78 -9.43 -12.83
CA ALA A 113 -0.72 -8.55 -12.35
C ALA A 113 0.60 -9.30 -12.19
N LYS A 114 1.71 -8.53 -12.21
CA LYS A 114 3.08 -8.97 -11.96
C LYS A 114 3.72 -7.97 -11.02
N ILE A 115 4.51 -8.45 -10.04
CA ILE A 115 5.17 -7.56 -9.08
C ILE A 115 6.67 -7.85 -9.08
N GLU A 116 7.44 -6.79 -9.24
CA GLU A 116 8.89 -6.82 -9.26
C GLU A 116 9.44 -5.85 -8.21
N ALA A 117 10.63 -6.10 -7.73
CA ALA A 117 11.30 -5.28 -6.73
C ALA A 117 12.76 -5.03 -7.08
N THR A 118 13.32 -3.95 -6.58
CA THR A 118 14.76 -3.68 -6.67
C THR A 118 15.27 -3.01 -5.39
N LEU A 119 16.57 -3.12 -5.17
CA LEU A 119 17.31 -2.37 -4.16
C LEU A 119 18.34 -1.50 -4.86
N THR A 120 18.18 -0.20 -4.78
CA THR A 120 19.11 0.78 -5.35
C THR A 120 19.07 2.07 -4.55
N ASP A 121 20.20 2.79 -4.48
CA ASP A 121 20.27 4.10 -3.84
C ASP A 121 19.77 5.22 -4.77
N ASP A 122 19.75 4.95 -6.06
CA ASP A 122 19.28 5.90 -7.09
C ASP A 122 17.79 5.68 -7.42
N ILE A 123 17.16 6.70 -8.00
CA ILE A 123 15.82 6.55 -8.56
C ILE A 123 15.88 5.54 -9.72
N PRO A 124 15.01 4.51 -9.73
CA PRO A 124 14.99 3.53 -10.81
C PRO A 124 14.81 4.15 -12.20
N THR A 125 15.51 3.61 -13.17
CA THR A 125 15.47 4.02 -14.57
C THR A 125 15.15 2.83 -15.48
N ASN A 126 15.11 3.04 -16.79
CA ASN A 126 14.90 1.98 -17.78
C ASN A 126 16.00 0.90 -17.78
N THR A 127 17.16 1.20 -17.20
CA THR A 127 18.29 0.26 -17.08
C THR A 127 18.37 -0.44 -15.74
N THR A 128 17.48 -0.12 -14.82
CA THR A 128 17.44 -0.76 -13.49
C THR A 128 17.09 -2.23 -13.62
N GLU A 129 17.86 -3.09 -12.98
CA GLU A 129 17.55 -4.51 -12.86
C GLU A 129 16.41 -4.71 -11.83
N TRP A 130 15.38 -5.45 -12.25
CA TRP A 130 14.23 -5.78 -11.43
C TRP A 130 14.16 -7.28 -11.17
N PHE A 131 13.89 -7.65 -9.92
CA PHE A 131 13.71 -9.04 -9.50
C PHE A 131 12.22 -9.34 -9.40
N GLU A 132 11.76 -10.36 -10.10
CA GLU A 132 10.39 -10.83 -10.05
C GLU A 132 10.11 -11.47 -8.69
N LEU A 133 9.13 -10.93 -7.95
CA LEU A 133 8.67 -11.46 -6.67
C LEU A 133 7.31 -12.17 -6.80
N VAL A 134 6.46 -11.68 -7.69
CA VAL A 134 5.20 -12.31 -8.08
C VAL A 134 5.17 -12.39 -9.59
N PRO A 135 5.20 -13.60 -10.18
CA PRO A 135 5.06 -13.78 -11.63
C PRO A 135 3.69 -13.29 -12.08
N GLU A 136 3.51 -13.11 -13.39
CA GLU A 136 2.22 -12.74 -13.94
C GLU A 136 1.13 -13.72 -13.49
N SER A 137 0.21 -13.25 -12.66
CA SER A 137 -0.79 -14.05 -11.96
C SER A 137 -2.17 -13.47 -12.14
N ASP A 138 -3.19 -14.34 -12.16
CA ASP A 138 -4.59 -13.92 -12.25
C ASP A 138 -5.02 -13.13 -11.02
N ILE A 139 -5.85 -12.11 -11.25
CA ILE A 139 -6.42 -11.22 -10.24
C ILE A 139 -7.95 -11.37 -10.25
N ALA A 140 -8.53 -11.67 -9.11
CA ALA A 140 -9.98 -11.72 -8.95
C ALA A 140 -10.56 -10.30 -8.76
N PRO A 141 -11.76 -10.03 -9.29
CA PRO A 141 -12.49 -8.79 -9.04
C PRO A 141 -12.99 -8.71 -7.61
N ASP A 142 -13.24 -7.49 -7.12
CA ASP A 142 -13.87 -7.22 -5.82
C ASP A 142 -13.29 -8.03 -4.64
N SER A 143 -11.96 -8.18 -4.62
CA SER A 143 -11.26 -9.13 -3.74
C SER A 143 -9.95 -8.57 -3.18
N GLN A 144 -9.46 -9.15 -2.09
CA GLN A 144 -8.08 -9.07 -1.65
C GLN A 144 -7.29 -10.21 -2.30
N ASN A 145 -6.37 -9.87 -3.22
CA ASN A 145 -5.51 -10.83 -3.90
C ASN A 145 -4.16 -10.86 -3.18
N GLN A 146 -3.88 -11.94 -2.45
CA GLN A 146 -2.76 -12.04 -1.54
C GLN A 146 -1.65 -12.91 -2.13
N PHE A 147 -0.41 -12.39 -2.11
CA PHE A 147 0.76 -13.05 -2.69
C PHE A 147 1.88 -13.12 -1.65
N PRO A 148 2.08 -14.28 -0.98
CA PRO A 148 3.20 -14.47 -0.07
C PRO A 148 4.53 -14.49 -0.84
N VAL A 149 5.59 -13.92 -0.23
CA VAL A 149 6.93 -13.85 -0.80
C VAL A 149 7.91 -14.60 0.10
N THR A 150 8.74 -15.44 -0.52
CA THR A 150 9.78 -16.23 0.18
C THR A 150 11.17 -15.62 0.08
N ASP A 151 11.40 -14.68 -0.84
CA ASP A 151 12.68 -13.97 -0.98
C ASP A 151 13.01 -13.19 0.29
N LYS A 152 14.24 -13.33 0.76
CA LYS A 152 14.71 -12.68 2.00
C LYS A 152 15.62 -11.49 1.76
N ARG A 153 15.83 -11.11 0.50
CA ARG A 153 16.57 -9.89 0.16
C ARG A 153 15.78 -8.65 0.57
N PRO A 154 16.44 -7.58 1.00
CA PRO A 154 15.78 -6.31 1.22
C PRO A 154 15.55 -5.58 -0.11
N PHE A 155 14.45 -4.82 -0.18
CA PHE A 155 14.10 -3.98 -1.32
C PHE A 155 13.62 -2.61 -0.85
N ASN A 156 13.73 -1.61 -1.71
CA ASN A 156 13.25 -0.24 -1.44
C ASN A 156 12.36 0.32 -2.55
N TYR A 157 12.28 -0.34 -3.71
CA TYR A 157 11.35 0.01 -4.79
C TYR A 157 10.58 -1.21 -5.26
N ILE A 158 9.31 -0.98 -5.63
CA ILE A 158 8.41 -1.98 -6.21
C ILE A 158 7.90 -1.47 -7.55
N ARG A 159 7.86 -2.35 -8.55
CA ARG A 159 7.14 -2.13 -9.80
C ARG A 159 5.94 -3.06 -9.85
N LEU A 160 4.75 -2.48 -9.82
CA LEU A 160 3.50 -3.19 -10.06
C LEU A 160 3.15 -3.03 -11.54
N ASN A 161 2.99 -4.14 -12.24
CA ASN A 161 2.47 -4.20 -13.60
C ASN A 161 1.07 -4.80 -13.57
N ILE A 162 0.13 -4.19 -14.27
CA ILE A 162 -1.25 -4.68 -14.43
C ILE A 162 -1.56 -4.92 -15.90
N PHE A 163 -2.25 -5.99 -16.23
CA PHE A 163 -2.44 -6.43 -17.61
C PHE A 163 -3.92 -6.56 -18.00
N PRO A 164 -4.35 -5.90 -19.11
CA PRO A 164 -3.63 -4.83 -19.81
C PRO A 164 -3.74 -3.49 -19.06
N ASP A 165 -4.84 -3.24 -18.40
CA ASP A 165 -5.27 -2.01 -17.73
C ASP A 165 -6.26 -2.36 -16.60
N GLY A 166 -6.65 -1.36 -15.81
CA GLY A 166 -7.72 -1.53 -14.84
C GLY A 166 -7.57 -0.69 -13.58
N GLY A 167 -8.36 -1.05 -12.56
CA GLY A 167 -8.42 -0.35 -11.30
C GLY A 167 -7.95 -1.21 -10.11
N ILE A 168 -7.20 -0.58 -9.22
CA ILE A 168 -6.68 -1.13 -7.97
C ILE A 168 -7.14 -0.25 -6.82
N ALA A 169 -7.95 -0.80 -5.92
CA ALA A 169 -8.44 -0.08 -4.74
C ALA A 169 -7.32 0.22 -3.75
N ARG A 170 -6.54 -0.82 -3.35
CA ARG A 170 -5.40 -0.68 -2.44
C ARG A 170 -4.25 -1.59 -2.85
N PHE A 171 -3.04 -1.12 -2.59
CA PHE A 171 -1.83 -1.93 -2.74
C PHE A 171 -1.04 -1.89 -1.45
N ARG A 172 -0.90 -3.05 -0.80
CA ARG A 172 -0.16 -3.21 0.45
C ARG A 172 1.11 -4.01 0.20
N VAL A 173 2.21 -3.57 0.79
CA VAL A 173 3.50 -4.26 0.77
C VAL A 173 3.86 -4.62 2.20
N TRP A 174 3.54 -5.84 2.59
CA TRP A 174 3.78 -6.32 3.95
C TRP A 174 5.23 -6.77 4.10
N GLY A 175 5.95 -6.20 5.07
CA GLY A 175 7.35 -6.53 5.26
C GLY A 175 7.90 -6.05 6.59
N SER A 176 9.16 -6.41 6.83
CA SER A 176 9.92 -5.99 8.01
C SER A 176 10.91 -4.92 7.60
N PRO A 177 10.83 -3.71 8.14
CA PRO A 177 11.82 -2.67 7.90
C PRO A 177 13.23 -3.13 8.24
N MET A 178 14.19 -2.73 7.43
CA MET A 178 15.60 -3.02 7.60
C MET A 178 16.39 -1.71 7.59
N PRO A 179 16.48 -1.02 8.73
CA PRO A 179 17.11 0.29 8.80
C PRO A 179 18.62 0.20 8.58
N ASP A 180 19.16 1.20 7.89
CA ASP A 180 20.59 1.41 7.83
C ASP A 180 21.03 2.14 9.10
N TRP A 181 21.53 1.40 10.08
CA TRP A 181 22.08 2.00 11.28
C TRP A 181 23.34 2.79 10.92
N ILE A 182 23.27 4.10 11.03
CA ILE A 182 24.43 4.97 10.80
C ILE A 182 25.52 4.61 11.80
N PRO A 183 26.79 4.45 11.37
CA PRO A 183 27.91 4.15 12.28
C PRO A 183 27.97 5.12 13.46
N GLN A 184 28.45 4.64 14.60
CA GLN A 184 28.49 5.34 15.90
C GLN A 184 29.13 6.76 15.90
N ASN A 185 29.72 7.18 14.78
CA ASN A 185 30.33 8.52 14.62
C ASN A 185 29.32 9.60 14.20
N SER A 186 28.07 9.25 13.90
CA SER A 186 27.02 10.23 13.63
C SER A 186 26.48 10.77 14.96
N LYS A 187 26.43 12.07 15.11
CA LYS A 187 25.84 12.77 16.28
C LYS A 187 24.29 12.70 16.28
N GLY A 188 23.69 11.77 15.54
CA GLY A 188 22.25 11.62 15.43
C GLY A 188 21.67 10.71 16.54
N HIS A 189 20.49 11.06 17.03
CA HIS A 189 19.69 10.19 17.89
C HIS A 189 18.77 9.33 17.02
N HIS A 190 18.67 8.04 17.31
CA HIS A 190 17.76 7.13 16.65
C HIS A 190 16.56 6.86 17.56
N GLU A 191 15.35 7.04 17.04
CA GLU A 191 14.14 6.64 17.73
C GLU A 191 13.95 5.12 17.60
N LEU A 192 14.31 4.36 18.63
CA LEU A 192 14.29 2.90 18.60
C LEU A 192 12.87 2.32 18.54
N SER A 193 11.85 3.07 18.99
CA SER A 193 10.44 2.67 18.93
C SER A 193 9.83 2.88 17.55
N GLY A 194 10.41 3.72 16.70
CA GLY A 194 9.87 4.04 15.39
C GLY A 194 9.72 2.82 14.48
N THR A 195 8.59 2.69 13.83
CA THR A 195 8.31 1.57 12.90
C THR A 195 9.35 1.45 11.80
N ILE A 196 9.83 2.57 11.24
CA ILE A 196 10.90 2.58 10.23
C ILE A 196 12.24 2.03 10.73
N ASN A 197 12.43 2.02 12.04
CA ASN A 197 13.61 1.47 12.72
C ASN A 197 13.38 0.06 13.28
N GLY A 198 12.27 -0.59 12.89
CA GLY A 198 11.92 -1.94 13.31
C GLY A 198 11.09 -2.03 14.58
N GLY A 199 10.69 -0.90 15.19
CA GLY A 199 9.74 -0.86 16.30
C GLY A 199 8.36 -1.38 15.87
N ARG A 200 7.73 -2.17 16.74
CA ARG A 200 6.38 -2.73 16.49
C ARG A 200 5.59 -2.87 17.77
N VAL A 201 4.28 -2.74 17.66
CA VAL A 201 3.35 -3.04 18.74
C VAL A 201 3.22 -4.56 18.83
N VAL A 202 3.48 -5.13 20.01
CA VAL A 202 3.39 -6.57 20.26
C VAL A 202 2.14 -6.94 21.06
N GLY A 203 1.42 -5.96 21.59
CA GLY A 203 0.17 -6.17 22.32
C GLY A 203 -0.44 -4.85 22.77
N TYR A 204 -1.76 -4.84 22.93
CA TYR A 204 -2.53 -3.71 23.41
C TYR A 204 -3.83 -4.21 24.06
N SER A 205 -4.47 -3.39 24.88
CA SER A 205 -5.66 -3.78 25.63
C SER A 205 -6.96 -3.61 24.85
N ASP A 206 -7.05 -2.64 23.99
CA ASP A 206 -8.19 -2.30 23.14
C ASP A 206 -7.78 -1.32 22.05
N ALA A 207 -8.37 -1.40 20.87
CA ALA A 207 -8.10 -0.53 19.72
C ALA A 207 -9.43 -0.18 19.02
N HIS A 208 -10.25 0.63 19.66
CA HIS A 208 -11.59 0.96 19.16
C HIS A 208 -11.57 2.03 18.05
N TYR A 209 -10.71 3.05 18.18
CA TYR A 209 -10.64 4.21 17.29
C TYR A 209 -9.25 4.40 16.71
N GLY A 210 -8.67 3.40 16.18
CA GLY A 210 -7.38 3.52 15.50
C GLY A 210 -6.43 2.40 15.88
N ASP A 211 -5.59 2.08 14.92
CA ASP A 211 -4.63 1.01 15.07
C ASP A 211 -3.46 1.47 15.97
N PRO A 212 -3.09 0.69 17.00
CA PRO A 212 -1.98 1.03 17.90
C PRO A 212 -0.62 1.28 17.21
N TRP A 213 -0.37 0.68 16.06
CA TRP A 213 0.90 0.88 15.35
C TRP A 213 1.11 2.33 14.88
N ILE A 214 0.04 3.10 14.73
CA ILE A 214 0.10 4.49 14.26
C ILE A 214 0.97 5.37 15.18
N ILE A 215 0.98 5.11 16.50
CA ILE A 215 1.80 5.88 17.45
C ILE A 215 3.31 5.70 17.26
N LEU A 216 3.72 4.69 16.52
CA LEU A 216 5.12 4.41 16.19
C LEU A 216 5.53 4.92 14.80
N THR A 217 4.59 5.54 14.05
CA THR A 217 4.91 6.10 12.73
C THR A 217 5.57 7.46 12.84
N PRO A 218 6.44 7.84 11.89
CA PRO A 218 7.04 9.16 11.89
C PRO A 218 5.98 10.26 11.68
N GLY A 219 6.27 11.47 12.18
CA GLY A 219 5.42 12.62 11.98
C GLY A 219 4.40 12.86 13.10
N ARG A 220 3.38 13.65 12.80
CA ARG A 220 2.30 14.01 13.72
C ARG A 220 0.97 13.43 13.25
N GLY A 221 0.05 13.19 14.18
CA GLY A 221 -1.32 12.85 13.88
C GLY A 221 -1.98 13.92 12.98
N ARG A 222 -2.68 13.51 11.93
CA ARG A 222 -3.36 14.40 10.96
C ARG A 222 -4.70 14.91 11.46
N ASN A 223 -5.37 14.12 12.28
CA ASN A 223 -6.65 14.43 12.90
C ASN A 223 -6.87 13.57 14.14
N MET A 224 -8.01 13.72 14.83
CA MET A 224 -8.33 12.98 16.08
C MET A 224 -8.44 11.46 15.88
N GLY A 225 -8.77 10.96 14.70
CA GLY A 225 -8.80 9.53 14.39
C GLY A 225 -7.42 8.95 14.06
N ASP A 226 -6.38 9.78 14.10
CA ASP A 226 -5.03 9.46 13.66
C ASP A 226 -4.12 9.14 14.85
N GLY A 227 -4.48 8.14 15.62
CA GLY A 227 -3.78 7.70 16.80
C GLY A 227 -4.43 6.46 17.41
N TRP A 228 -3.88 5.97 18.49
CA TRP A 228 -4.46 4.86 19.24
C TRP A 228 -5.43 5.37 20.29
N GLU A 229 -6.68 4.92 20.23
CA GLU A 229 -7.73 5.28 21.18
C GLU A 229 -8.53 4.05 21.61
N THR A 230 -8.70 3.90 22.92
CA THR A 230 -9.47 2.81 23.52
C THR A 230 -10.90 3.24 23.82
N ARG A 231 -11.81 2.28 23.94
CA ARG A 231 -13.16 2.52 24.44
C ARG A 231 -13.13 3.02 25.90
N ARG A 232 -14.08 3.87 26.23
CA ARG A 232 -14.30 4.23 27.64
C ARG A 232 -14.76 3.00 28.41
N ARG A 233 -14.08 2.67 29.48
CA ARG A 233 -14.54 1.68 30.47
C ARG A 233 -15.47 2.37 31.44
N ARG A 234 -16.68 1.86 31.57
CA ARG A 234 -17.66 2.27 32.59
C ARG A 234 -17.58 1.32 33.76
#